data_262c1cb788d1310638d5a31695ea0e43
#
_entry.id   262c1cb788d1310638d5a31695ea0e43
#
_cell.length_a   1.000
_cell.length_b   1.000
_cell.length_c   1.000
_cell.angle_alpha   90.00
_cell.angle_beta   90.00
_cell.angle_gamma   90.00
#
_symmetry.space_group_name_H-M   'P 1'
#
loop_
_entity.id
_entity.type
_entity.pdbx_description
1 polymer ?
#
loop_
_entity_poly.entity_id
_entity_poly.type
_entity_poly.pdbx_seq_one_letter_code
_entity_poly.pdbx_strand_id
1 'polypeptide(L)'
;LFKHKLIDHVAIVTSKNNSNKIKSIITINQYKKSFDFIEGGDTRFKSFLNGFKTITSSEITIIHDAARPFINEKLISDSINTAKKYGSAVPINKHVDSAYLYKDTNTLSKKIDRNKLLSSQTPQAYDTKILYDAIQSAKKNKIKFNFNDVPELMLKNGSNPHIFNGSKYNIKLTSTEDILLIKSIHQILNSND
;
A
#
# COMPACT_ATOMS: atom_id res chain seq x y z
N LEU A 1 0.44 1.73 -12.12
CA LEU A 1 -0.97 1.30 -12.05
C LEU A 1 -1.70 1.53 -13.37
N PHE A 2 -1.70 2.75 -13.92
CA PHE A 2 -2.44 3.10 -15.15
C PHE A 2 -2.09 2.26 -16.39
N LYS A 3 -0.87 1.75 -16.49
CA LYS A 3 -0.43 0.92 -17.63
C LYS A 3 -0.75 -0.56 -17.47
N HIS A 4 -1.03 -1.04 -16.25
CA HIS A 4 -1.18 -2.46 -15.97
C HIS A 4 -2.53 -3.00 -16.44
N LYS A 5 -2.52 -4.05 -17.26
CA LYS A 5 -3.73 -4.59 -17.93
C LYS A 5 -4.81 -5.14 -16.99
N LEU A 6 -4.42 -5.59 -15.78
CA LEU A 6 -5.36 -6.12 -14.80
C LEU A 6 -5.94 -5.02 -13.87
N ILE A 7 -5.66 -3.75 -14.11
CA ILE A 7 -6.25 -2.63 -13.40
C ILE A 7 -7.29 -1.98 -14.30
N ASP A 8 -8.54 -1.94 -13.89
CA ASP A 8 -9.63 -1.36 -14.67
C ASP A 8 -9.90 0.09 -14.28
N HIS A 9 -9.79 0.41 -13.00
CA HIS A 9 -10.10 1.71 -12.44
C HIS A 9 -9.08 2.13 -11.36
N VAL A 10 -8.82 3.43 -11.22
CA VAL A 10 -7.90 3.99 -10.22
C VAL A 10 -8.56 5.10 -9.42
N ALA A 11 -8.84 4.86 -8.15
CA ALA A 11 -9.26 5.89 -7.20
C ALA A 11 -8.02 6.63 -6.66
N ILE A 12 -7.86 7.89 -7.00
CA ILE A 12 -6.74 8.73 -6.55
C ILE A 12 -7.18 9.54 -5.35
N VAL A 13 -6.73 9.10 -4.17
CA VAL A 13 -7.05 9.80 -2.92
C VAL A 13 -6.01 10.87 -2.65
N THR A 14 -6.42 12.13 -2.66
CA THR A 14 -5.51 13.27 -2.55
C THR A 14 -6.20 14.50 -1.96
N SER A 15 -5.44 15.54 -1.65
CA SER A 15 -6.01 16.84 -1.27
C SER A 15 -6.51 17.61 -2.50
N LYS A 16 -7.45 18.52 -2.31
CA LYS A 16 -7.97 19.40 -3.38
C LYS A 16 -6.83 20.16 -4.09
N ASN A 17 -5.86 20.65 -3.34
CA ASN A 17 -4.75 21.44 -3.88
C ASN A 17 -3.85 20.63 -4.84
N ASN A 18 -3.75 19.31 -4.64
CA ASN A 18 -2.91 18.46 -5.48
C ASN A 18 -3.67 17.84 -6.67
N SER A 19 -5.00 17.82 -6.64
CA SER A 19 -5.81 17.15 -7.66
C SER A 19 -5.57 17.71 -9.06
N ASN A 20 -5.51 19.04 -9.21
CA ASN A 20 -5.28 19.69 -10.51
C ASN A 20 -3.90 19.36 -11.08
N LYS A 21 -2.85 19.37 -10.23
CA LYS A 21 -1.49 19.02 -10.64
C LYS A 21 -1.40 17.56 -11.09
N ILE A 22 -2.03 16.64 -10.34
CA ILE A 22 -2.05 15.22 -10.69
C ILE A 22 -2.85 15.01 -11.98
N LYS A 23 -4.00 15.68 -12.14
CA LYS A 23 -4.81 15.63 -13.36
C LYS A 23 -4.01 16.05 -14.58
N SER A 24 -3.25 17.15 -14.52
CA SER A 24 -2.41 17.57 -15.64
C SER A 24 -1.35 16.52 -16.00
N ILE A 25 -0.70 15.89 -15.03
CA ILE A 25 0.29 14.84 -15.28
C ILE A 25 -0.36 13.63 -15.97
N ILE A 26 -1.55 13.20 -15.54
CA ILE A 26 -2.28 12.08 -16.14
C ILE A 26 -2.67 12.41 -17.57
N THR A 27 -3.16 13.62 -17.83
CA THR A 27 -3.57 14.08 -19.16
C THR A 27 -2.38 14.15 -20.13
N ILE A 28 -1.25 14.71 -19.69
CA ILE A 28 -0.01 14.79 -20.50
C ILE A 28 0.47 13.39 -20.91
N ASN A 29 0.39 12.40 -20.01
CA ASN A 29 0.80 11.03 -20.29
C ASN A 29 -0.26 10.20 -21.04
N GLN A 30 -1.40 10.78 -21.40
CA GLN A 30 -2.47 10.17 -22.19
C GLN A 30 -2.95 8.81 -21.64
N TYR A 31 -2.98 8.65 -20.33
CA TYR A 31 -3.52 7.43 -19.72
C TYR A 31 -5.03 7.31 -20.00
N LYS A 32 -5.44 6.18 -20.58
CA LYS A 32 -6.81 5.92 -21.01
C LYS A 32 -7.70 5.24 -19.97
N LYS A 33 -7.12 4.81 -18.84
CA LYS A 33 -7.91 4.14 -17.80
C LYS A 33 -8.85 5.10 -17.07
N SER A 34 -9.98 4.56 -16.67
CA SER A 34 -10.92 5.27 -15.79
C SER A 34 -10.28 5.58 -14.44
N PHE A 35 -10.51 6.78 -13.94
CA PHE A 35 -10.03 7.20 -12.64
C PHE A 35 -10.92 8.27 -12.01
N ASP A 36 -10.93 8.30 -10.68
CA ASP A 36 -11.60 9.32 -9.88
C ASP A 36 -10.62 10.01 -8.94
N PHE A 37 -10.88 11.30 -8.66
CA PHE A 37 -10.24 12.02 -7.57
C PHE A 37 -11.15 12.00 -6.35
N ILE A 38 -10.60 11.49 -5.24
CA ILE A 38 -11.30 11.39 -3.96
C ILE A 38 -10.57 12.26 -2.94
N GLU A 39 -11.33 13.05 -2.20
CA GLU A 39 -10.74 13.83 -1.13
C GLU A 39 -10.28 12.93 0.03
N GLY A 40 -9.03 13.12 0.46
CA GLY A 40 -8.45 12.40 1.59
C GLY A 40 -9.13 12.76 2.92
N GLY A 41 -8.94 11.92 3.91
CA GLY A 41 -9.32 12.19 5.30
C GLY A 41 -8.13 12.65 6.14
N ASP A 42 -8.37 12.96 7.43
CA ASP A 42 -7.35 13.45 8.38
C ASP A 42 -6.27 12.41 8.69
N THR A 43 -6.52 11.14 8.38
CA THR A 43 -5.56 10.04 8.58
C THR A 43 -5.43 9.22 7.31
N ARG A 44 -4.32 8.44 7.20
CA ARG A 44 -4.11 7.50 6.11
C ARG A 44 -5.27 6.51 6.00
N PHE A 45 -5.76 6.00 7.13
CA PHE A 45 -6.86 5.03 7.13
C PHE A 45 -8.20 5.67 6.73
N LYS A 46 -8.50 6.91 7.15
CA LYS A 46 -9.69 7.65 6.68
C LYS A 46 -9.62 7.92 5.19
N SER A 47 -8.44 8.29 4.67
CA SER A 47 -8.19 8.44 3.24
C SER A 47 -8.48 7.15 2.47
N PHE A 48 -7.97 6.01 2.97
CA PHE A 48 -8.28 4.70 2.42
C PHE A 48 -9.80 4.43 2.41
N LEU A 49 -10.51 4.65 3.52
CA LEU A 49 -11.96 4.44 3.58
C LEU A 49 -12.73 5.30 2.58
N ASN A 50 -12.30 6.54 2.35
CA ASN A 50 -12.94 7.42 1.38
C ASN A 50 -12.76 6.88 -0.05
N GLY A 51 -11.55 6.47 -0.42
CA GLY A 51 -11.29 5.84 -1.72
C GLY A 51 -12.00 4.49 -1.89
N PHE A 52 -12.02 3.67 -0.85
CA PHE A 52 -12.65 2.35 -0.91
C PHE A 52 -14.14 2.40 -1.23
N LYS A 53 -14.87 3.42 -0.78
CA LYS A 53 -16.30 3.59 -1.06
C LYS A 53 -16.64 3.64 -2.56
N THR A 54 -15.70 4.07 -3.39
CA THR A 54 -15.91 4.24 -4.84
C THR A 54 -15.58 2.99 -5.67
N ILE A 55 -14.99 1.97 -5.04
CA ILE A 55 -14.50 0.76 -5.73
C ILE A 55 -15.07 -0.55 -5.18
N THR A 56 -16.15 -0.49 -4.40
CA THR A 56 -16.75 -1.67 -3.74
C THR A 56 -17.34 -2.71 -4.69
N SER A 57 -17.53 -2.37 -5.97
CA SER A 57 -18.00 -3.30 -7.01
C SER A 57 -16.87 -4.09 -7.69
N SER A 58 -15.62 -3.79 -7.41
CA SER A 58 -14.47 -4.51 -7.96
C SER A 58 -14.33 -5.90 -7.34
N GLU A 59 -13.82 -6.88 -8.10
CA GLU A 59 -13.46 -8.20 -7.55
C GLU A 59 -12.30 -8.09 -6.56
N ILE A 60 -11.23 -7.41 -6.95
CA ILE A 60 -10.03 -7.19 -6.14
C ILE A 60 -9.79 -5.70 -5.94
N THR A 61 -9.58 -5.32 -4.70
CA THR A 61 -9.13 -3.97 -4.31
C THR A 61 -7.63 -3.96 -4.08
N ILE A 62 -6.94 -3.05 -4.77
CA ILE A 62 -5.49 -2.80 -4.57
C ILE A 62 -5.30 -1.47 -3.86
N ILE A 63 -4.44 -1.47 -2.84
CA ILE A 63 -4.06 -0.28 -2.08
C ILE A 63 -2.57 -0.02 -2.29
N HIS A 64 -2.23 1.18 -2.76
CA HIS A 64 -0.84 1.54 -3.03
C HIS A 64 -0.49 2.92 -2.49
N ASP A 65 0.65 3.01 -1.80
CA ASP A 65 1.21 4.28 -1.33
C ASP A 65 1.88 5.01 -2.52
N ALA A 66 1.38 6.19 -2.89
CA ALA A 66 1.97 7.02 -3.96
C ALA A 66 3.45 7.37 -3.70
N ALA A 67 3.90 7.32 -2.45
CA ALA A 67 5.30 7.50 -2.06
C ALA A 67 6.22 6.31 -2.41
N ARG A 68 5.72 5.26 -3.08
CA ARG A 68 6.52 4.13 -3.58
C ARG A 68 6.56 4.15 -5.12
N PRO A 69 7.51 4.86 -5.72
CA PRO A 69 7.52 5.07 -7.17
C PRO A 69 7.93 3.84 -7.99
N PHE A 70 8.64 2.86 -7.39
CA PHE A 70 9.20 1.71 -8.10
C PHE A 70 8.32 0.46 -8.05
N ILE A 71 7.01 0.66 -8.18
CA ILE A 71 6.08 -0.44 -8.42
C ILE A 71 6.27 -0.95 -9.86
N ASN A 72 6.40 -2.27 -10.03
CA ASN A 72 6.51 -2.91 -11.34
C ASN A 72 5.31 -3.81 -11.65
N GLU A 73 5.19 -4.23 -12.91
CA GLU A 73 4.08 -5.08 -13.38
C GLU A 73 4.01 -6.41 -12.65
N LYS A 74 5.17 -7.03 -12.38
CA LYS A 74 5.24 -8.30 -11.66
C LYS A 74 4.66 -8.19 -10.26
N LEU A 75 5.03 -7.15 -9.51
CA LEU A 75 4.55 -6.95 -8.14
C LEU A 75 3.03 -6.71 -8.09
N ILE A 76 2.48 -6.00 -9.09
CA ILE A 76 1.02 -5.81 -9.20
C ILE A 76 0.33 -7.14 -9.52
N SER A 77 0.84 -7.88 -10.50
CA SER A 77 0.28 -9.19 -10.90
C SER A 77 0.32 -10.18 -9.75
N ASP A 78 1.44 -10.27 -9.04
CA ASP A 78 1.60 -11.17 -7.88
C ASP A 78 0.62 -10.79 -6.76
N SER A 79 0.41 -9.49 -6.51
CA SER A 79 -0.58 -9.03 -5.52
C SER A 79 -1.99 -9.48 -5.89
N ILE A 80 -2.41 -9.27 -7.14
CA ILE A 80 -3.75 -9.65 -7.62
C ILE A 80 -3.94 -11.16 -7.55
N ASN A 81 -3.00 -11.95 -8.12
CA ASN A 81 -3.10 -13.39 -8.18
C ASN A 81 -3.09 -14.04 -6.79
N THR A 82 -2.28 -13.50 -5.86
CA THR A 82 -2.24 -13.95 -4.48
C THR A 82 -3.56 -13.63 -3.76
N ALA A 83 -4.11 -12.43 -3.96
CA ALA A 83 -5.39 -12.05 -3.36
C ALA A 83 -6.56 -12.88 -3.92
N LYS A 84 -6.60 -13.16 -5.22
CA LYS A 84 -7.59 -14.08 -5.83
C LYS A 84 -7.53 -15.48 -5.23
N LYS A 85 -6.33 -15.97 -4.92
CA LYS A 85 -6.15 -17.33 -4.38
C LYS A 85 -6.44 -17.42 -2.88
N TYR A 86 -6.07 -16.41 -2.10
CA TYR A 86 -6.05 -16.47 -0.64
C TYR A 86 -6.92 -15.40 0.05
N GLY A 87 -7.63 -14.58 -0.72
CA GLY A 87 -8.47 -13.47 -0.21
C GLY A 87 -7.70 -12.22 0.18
N SER A 88 -6.37 -12.29 0.28
CA SER A 88 -5.51 -11.15 0.62
C SER A 88 -4.08 -11.36 0.17
N ALA A 89 -3.35 -10.26 -0.04
CA ALA A 89 -1.95 -10.28 -0.44
C ALA A 89 -1.20 -9.06 0.12
N VAL A 90 -0.19 -9.30 0.94
CA VAL A 90 0.66 -8.26 1.51
C VAL A 90 2.12 -8.53 1.13
N PRO A 91 2.74 -7.70 0.29
CA PRO A 91 4.15 -7.84 -0.02
C PRO A 91 5.00 -7.48 1.20
N ILE A 92 6.02 -8.29 1.47
CA ILE A 92 6.89 -8.11 2.64
C ILE A 92 8.37 -8.13 2.27
N ASN A 93 9.18 -7.48 3.12
CA ASN A 93 10.61 -7.67 3.18
C ASN A 93 11.01 -8.18 4.56
N LYS A 94 11.97 -9.11 4.60
CA LYS A 94 12.57 -9.58 5.86
C LYS A 94 13.56 -8.54 6.39
N HIS A 95 13.62 -8.43 7.71
CA HIS A 95 14.64 -7.61 8.36
C HIS A 95 16.01 -8.27 8.26
N VAL A 96 17.02 -7.49 7.88
CA VAL A 96 18.43 -7.93 7.77
C VAL A 96 19.18 -7.57 9.05
N ASP A 97 18.95 -6.37 9.56
CA ASP A 97 19.64 -5.85 10.73
C ASP A 97 19.07 -6.40 12.03
N SER A 98 19.85 -6.31 13.12
CA SER A 98 19.37 -6.63 14.46
C SER A 98 18.29 -5.65 14.89
N ALA A 99 17.18 -6.15 15.43
CA ALA A 99 16.04 -5.34 15.86
C ALA A 99 15.94 -5.33 17.39
N TYR A 100 15.64 -4.15 17.93
CA TYR A 100 15.49 -3.93 19.36
C TYR A 100 14.26 -3.08 19.64
N LEU A 101 13.62 -3.30 20.79
CA LEU A 101 12.75 -2.29 21.39
C LEU A 101 13.64 -1.24 22.09
N TYR A 102 13.21 0.00 22.10
CA TYR A 102 13.82 1.05 22.90
C TYR A 102 13.01 1.31 24.17
N LYS A 103 13.66 1.72 25.24
CA LYS A 103 13.02 2.12 26.49
C LYS A 103 12.69 3.60 26.48
N ASP A 104 13.63 4.39 25.98
CA ASP A 104 13.55 5.84 25.81
C ASP A 104 14.41 6.23 24.59
N THR A 105 14.53 7.52 24.30
CA THR A 105 15.23 8.01 23.09
C THR A 105 16.68 7.56 22.95
N ASN A 106 17.33 7.11 24.03
CA ASN A 106 18.76 6.85 24.07
C ASN A 106 19.15 5.44 24.55
N THR A 107 18.18 4.62 24.99
CA THR A 107 18.49 3.30 25.56
C THR A 107 17.68 2.18 24.92
N LEU A 108 18.38 1.08 24.62
CA LEU A 108 17.74 -0.15 24.16
C LEU A 108 17.12 -0.90 25.34
N SER A 109 15.99 -1.55 25.11
CA SER A 109 15.25 -2.33 26.10
C SER A 109 15.37 -3.82 25.87
N LYS A 110 14.93 -4.31 24.72
CA LYS A 110 14.83 -5.75 24.45
C LYS A 110 15.20 -6.06 23.01
N LYS A 111 16.01 -7.10 22.81
CA LYS A 111 16.27 -7.67 21.48
C LYS A 111 15.02 -8.38 20.96
N ILE A 112 14.69 -8.13 19.70
CA ILE A 112 13.62 -8.82 18.99
C ILE A 112 14.25 -9.85 18.05
N ASP A 113 13.66 -11.03 17.94
CA ASP A 113 14.05 -12.00 16.93
C ASP A 113 13.68 -11.46 15.54
N ARG A 114 14.67 -11.01 14.79
CA ARG A 114 14.48 -10.46 13.44
C ARG A 114 13.84 -11.44 12.46
N ASN A 115 13.95 -12.75 12.70
CA ASN A 115 13.32 -13.76 11.85
C ASN A 115 11.79 -13.78 11.97
N LYS A 116 11.25 -13.15 13.03
CA LYS A 116 9.82 -12.94 13.26
C LYS A 116 9.34 -11.54 12.89
N LEU A 117 10.21 -10.70 12.33
CA LEU A 117 9.88 -9.34 11.91
C LEU A 117 9.82 -9.25 10.38
N LEU A 118 8.77 -8.59 9.91
CA LEU A 118 8.54 -8.32 8.50
C LEU A 118 8.19 -6.84 8.31
N SER A 119 8.74 -6.23 7.28
CA SER A 119 8.30 -4.91 6.83
C SER A 119 7.28 -5.09 5.73
N SER A 120 6.05 -4.62 5.95
CA SER A 120 5.01 -4.61 4.92
C SER A 120 5.25 -3.53 3.88
N GLN A 121 4.94 -3.85 2.64
CA GLN A 121 4.97 -2.90 1.53
C GLN A 121 3.57 -2.76 0.90
N THR A 122 3.47 -1.93 -0.12
CA THR A 122 2.34 -1.88 -1.04
C THR A 122 2.86 -2.06 -2.47
N PRO A 123 2.07 -2.60 -3.42
CA PRO A 123 0.61 -2.73 -3.42
C PRO A 123 0.13 -3.91 -2.56
N GLN A 124 -0.79 -3.63 -1.66
CA GLN A 124 -1.55 -4.67 -0.96
C GLN A 124 -2.83 -4.93 -1.73
N ALA A 125 -3.22 -6.18 -1.87
CA ALA A 125 -4.46 -6.55 -2.56
C ALA A 125 -5.36 -7.40 -1.68
N TYR A 126 -6.67 -7.23 -1.84
CA TYR A 126 -7.68 -7.92 -1.07
C TYR A 126 -8.86 -8.29 -1.95
N ASP A 127 -9.47 -9.44 -1.71
CA ASP A 127 -10.84 -9.67 -2.13
C ASP A 127 -11.72 -8.54 -1.58
N THR A 128 -12.43 -7.86 -2.45
CA THR A 128 -13.17 -6.65 -2.08
C THR A 128 -14.27 -6.94 -1.09
N LYS A 129 -14.95 -8.10 -1.22
CA LYS A 129 -16.00 -8.51 -0.30
C LYS A 129 -15.44 -8.80 1.10
N ILE A 130 -14.34 -9.56 1.17
CA ILE A 130 -13.67 -9.86 2.46
C ILE A 130 -13.25 -8.56 3.16
N LEU A 131 -12.67 -7.62 2.41
CA LEU A 131 -12.26 -6.33 2.94
C LEU A 131 -13.46 -5.49 3.41
N TYR A 132 -14.54 -5.48 2.61
CA TYR A 132 -15.80 -4.81 2.99
C TYR A 132 -16.37 -5.38 4.29
N ASP A 133 -16.46 -6.70 4.40
CA ASP A 133 -16.99 -7.38 5.57
C ASP A 133 -16.14 -7.09 6.83
N ALA A 134 -14.82 -7.04 6.71
CA ALA A 134 -13.92 -6.65 7.79
C ALA A 134 -14.15 -5.19 8.26
N ILE A 135 -14.37 -4.25 7.33
CA ILE A 135 -14.69 -2.86 7.65
C ILE A 135 -16.06 -2.78 8.37
N GLN A 136 -17.08 -3.49 7.89
CA GLN A 136 -18.40 -3.48 8.54
C GLN A 136 -18.35 -4.12 9.94
N SER A 137 -17.64 -5.23 10.10
CA SER A 137 -17.41 -5.88 11.40
C SER A 137 -16.75 -4.92 12.39
N ALA A 138 -15.71 -4.22 11.98
CA ALA A 138 -15.02 -3.24 12.82
C ALA A 138 -15.97 -2.10 13.26
N LYS A 139 -16.85 -1.63 12.36
CA LYS A 139 -17.87 -0.62 12.70
C LYS A 139 -18.87 -1.15 13.72
N LYS A 140 -19.43 -2.35 13.49
CA LYS A 140 -20.41 -3.00 14.37
C LYS A 140 -19.86 -3.19 15.77
N ASN A 141 -18.59 -3.63 15.87
CA ASN A 141 -17.90 -3.89 17.14
C ASN A 141 -17.33 -2.62 17.77
N LYS A 142 -17.64 -1.43 17.25
CA LYS A 142 -17.16 -0.13 17.73
C LYS A 142 -15.63 -0.05 17.88
N ILE A 143 -14.89 -0.78 17.05
CA ILE A 143 -13.42 -0.72 17.04
C ILE A 143 -13.03 0.68 16.55
N LYS A 144 -12.19 1.36 17.33
CA LYS A 144 -11.68 2.68 16.92
C LYS A 144 -10.90 2.57 15.63
N PHE A 145 -11.29 3.37 14.61
CA PHE A 145 -10.64 3.40 13.29
C PHE A 145 -9.32 4.20 13.31
N ASN A 146 -8.43 3.84 14.22
CA ASN A 146 -7.08 4.41 14.34
C ASN A 146 -5.99 3.47 13.79
N PHE A 147 -6.36 2.65 12.81
CA PHE A 147 -5.42 1.73 12.17
C PHE A 147 -4.35 2.48 11.37
N ASN A 148 -3.14 1.98 11.40
CA ASN A 148 -2.05 2.49 10.56
C ASN A 148 -2.18 2.00 9.11
N ASP A 149 -2.67 0.78 8.93
CA ASP A 149 -2.85 0.15 7.61
C ASP A 149 -3.97 -0.89 7.61
N VAL A 150 -4.24 -1.46 6.44
CA VAL A 150 -5.31 -2.45 6.27
C VAL A 150 -4.95 -3.82 6.86
N PRO A 151 -3.71 -4.34 6.80
CA PRO A 151 -3.34 -5.53 7.53
C PRO A 151 -3.70 -5.49 9.02
N GLU A 152 -3.51 -4.37 9.69
CA GLU A 152 -3.89 -4.21 11.11
C GLU A 152 -5.41 -4.38 11.31
N LEU A 153 -6.24 -3.79 10.42
CA LEU A 153 -7.68 -4.00 10.43
C LEU A 153 -8.04 -5.48 10.29
N MET A 154 -7.42 -6.18 9.35
CA MET A 154 -7.68 -7.60 9.09
C MET A 154 -7.33 -8.45 10.30
N LEU A 155 -6.16 -8.25 10.89
CA LEU A 155 -5.71 -8.96 12.10
C LEU A 155 -6.66 -8.72 13.28
N LYS A 156 -7.12 -7.50 13.50
CA LYS A 156 -8.08 -7.18 14.58
C LYS A 156 -9.47 -7.78 14.36
N ASN A 157 -9.81 -8.14 13.12
CA ASN A 157 -11.02 -8.91 12.80
C ASN A 157 -10.79 -10.42 12.75
N GLY A 158 -9.66 -10.92 13.26
CA GLY A 158 -9.34 -12.35 13.33
C GLY A 158 -8.91 -12.99 12.01
N SER A 159 -8.66 -12.17 10.98
CA SER A 159 -8.13 -12.65 9.69
C SER A 159 -6.61 -12.50 9.65
N ASN A 160 -5.91 -13.50 9.09
CA ASN A 160 -4.47 -13.47 8.88
C ASN A 160 -4.17 -13.19 7.39
N PRO A 161 -3.79 -11.95 7.00
CA PRO A 161 -3.49 -11.64 5.62
C PRO A 161 -2.36 -12.51 5.07
N HIS A 162 -2.53 -13.02 3.86
CA HIS A 162 -1.50 -13.81 3.18
C HIS A 162 -0.34 -12.91 2.75
N ILE A 163 0.90 -13.35 2.99
CA ILE A 163 2.11 -12.59 2.66
C ILE A 163 2.83 -13.21 1.47
N PHE A 164 3.56 -12.38 0.71
CA PHE A 164 4.46 -12.82 -0.35
C PHE A 164 5.68 -11.90 -0.44
N ASN A 165 6.72 -12.33 -1.18
CA ASN A 165 7.94 -11.55 -1.28
C ASN A 165 7.71 -10.24 -2.04
N GLY A 166 8.04 -9.12 -1.39
CA GLY A 166 8.06 -7.80 -1.99
C GLY A 166 9.33 -7.55 -2.82
N SER A 167 9.67 -6.30 -3.04
CA SER A 167 10.86 -5.89 -3.77
C SER A 167 11.72 -4.95 -2.92
N LYS A 168 13.03 -5.18 -2.91
CA LYS A 168 13.99 -4.26 -2.25
C LYS A 168 14.02 -2.87 -2.91
N TYR A 169 13.71 -2.80 -4.20
CA TYR A 169 13.62 -1.52 -4.93
C TYR A 169 12.32 -0.75 -4.65
N ASN A 170 11.29 -1.42 -4.13
CA ASN A 170 10.00 -0.80 -3.83
C ASN A 170 10.04 -0.01 -2.51
N ILE A 171 11.03 0.86 -2.40
CA ILE A 171 11.23 1.73 -1.23
C ILE A 171 10.13 2.78 -1.13
N LYS A 172 9.94 3.33 0.07
CA LYS A 172 9.00 4.42 0.34
C LYS A 172 9.77 5.71 0.56
N LEU A 173 9.45 6.75 -0.19
CA LEU A 173 9.95 8.10 0.05
C LEU A 173 9.35 8.64 1.35
N THR A 174 10.17 8.77 2.38
CA THR A 174 9.77 9.23 3.71
C THR A 174 10.57 10.42 4.21
N SER A 175 11.78 10.60 3.69
CA SER A 175 12.69 11.68 4.04
C SER A 175 13.35 12.29 2.81
N THR A 176 14.03 13.42 2.99
CA THR A 176 14.79 14.09 1.91
C THR A 176 15.97 13.26 1.44
N GLU A 177 16.56 12.47 2.32
CA GLU A 177 17.68 11.57 2.01
C GLU A 177 17.26 10.46 1.04
N ASP A 178 16.00 10.00 1.11
CA ASP A 178 15.46 9.00 0.20
C ASP A 178 15.46 9.48 -1.27
N ILE A 179 15.50 10.79 -1.51
CA ILE A 179 15.52 11.37 -2.88
C ILE A 179 16.77 10.92 -3.64
N LEU A 180 17.93 10.89 -3.00
CA LEU A 180 19.18 10.43 -3.61
C LEU A 180 19.10 8.94 -3.94
N LEU A 181 18.57 8.14 -3.01
CA LEU A 181 18.38 6.71 -3.21
C LEU A 181 17.41 6.43 -4.36
N ILE A 182 16.29 7.16 -4.43
CA ILE A 182 15.33 7.07 -5.53
C ILE A 182 15.96 7.39 -6.88
N LYS A 183 16.76 8.47 -6.96
CA LYS A 183 17.48 8.83 -8.20
C LYS A 183 18.42 7.73 -8.64
N SER A 184 19.19 7.15 -7.72
CA SER A 184 20.12 6.06 -8.01
C SER A 184 19.40 4.79 -8.48
N ILE A 185 18.31 4.40 -7.82
CA ILE A 185 17.50 3.25 -8.26
C ILE A 185 16.92 3.50 -9.65
N HIS A 186 16.40 4.70 -9.91
CA HIS A 186 15.87 5.07 -11.22
C HIS A 186 16.92 4.95 -12.34
N GLN A 187 18.15 5.40 -12.08
CA GLN A 187 19.26 5.26 -13.02
C GLN A 187 19.59 3.79 -13.29
N ILE A 188 19.70 2.97 -12.24
CA ILE A 188 20.01 1.53 -12.36
C ILE A 188 18.93 0.80 -13.18
N LEU A 189 17.66 1.08 -12.93
CA LEU A 189 16.55 0.42 -13.62
C LEU A 189 16.48 0.82 -15.11
N ASN A 190 16.85 2.07 -15.46
CA ASN A 190 16.84 2.54 -16.84
C ASN A 190 18.14 2.24 -17.63
N SER A 191 19.24 1.89 -16.97
CA SER A 191 20.49 1.50 -17.65
C SER A 191 20.54 0.03 -18.03
N ASN A 192 19.54 -0.75 -17.63
CA ASN A 192 19.41 -2.18 -17.99
C ASN A 192 18.37 -2.43 -19.10
N ASP A 193 17.78 -1.37 -19.65
CA ASP A 193 16.92 -1.38 -20.85
C ASP A 193 17.74 -0.85 -22.06
#